data_f584a405d8862b57f3ef5d7d863f511c
#
_entry.id   f584a405d8862b57f3ef5d7d863f511c
#
_cell.length_a   1.000
_cell.length_b   1.000
_cell.length_c   1.000
_cell.angle_alpha   90.00
_cell.angle_beta   90.00
_cell.angle_gamma   90.00
#
_symmetry.space_group_name_H-M   'P 1'
#
loop_
_entity.id
_entity.type
_entity.pdbx_description
1 polymer ?
#
loop_
_entity_poly.entity_id
_entity_poly.type
_entity_poly.pdbx_seq_one_letter_code
_entity_poly.pdbx_strand_id
1 'polypeptide(L)'
;MTTTIPNLEQAFAALPTYDAGASRALLMPIDDAVRACLNDASARTELEQKLTATLSSAMSPVAKEYICRKLALIGSARSVPPLAQLLGDSRLNDAARNALEAIPAAAAALRRGLSQLAGPQRIGAINSLGARRDAPSLSALAALLNSPDNLVAEAAVSALGKIGTIRAADTLLAYRPKAPPPIRLAVADACLCCADRLSAAAQPTKAAALYEALTDSQQPNHIRLAAKQGLAKLHPGSRP
;
A
#
# COMPACT_ATOMS: atom_id res chain seq x y z
N MET A 1 -38.67 11.36 20.82
CA MET A 1 -37.69 12.40 20.41
C MET A 1 -37.31 12.10 18.95
N THR A 2 -37.80 12.89 18.02
CA THR A 2 -37.45 12.79 16.59
C THR A 2 -36.03 13.28 16.43
N THR A 3 -35.09 12.35 16.23
CA THR A 3 -33.69 12.68 15.93
C THR A 3 -33.67 13.29 14.54
N THR A 4 -33.60 14.61 14.46
CA THR A 4 -33.45 15.32 13.19
C THR A 4 -32.14 14.88 12.55
N ILE A 5 -32.21 14.32 11.34
CA ILE A 5 -30.99 13.95 10.57
C ILE A 5 -30.26 15.27 10.23
N PRO A 6 -28.96 15.44 10.63
CA PRO A 6 -28.23 16.65 10.35
C PRO A 6 -28.05 16.85 8.83
N ASN A 7 -27.96 18.10 8.38
CA ASN A 7 -27.58 18.40 7.01
C ASN A 7 -26.04 18.35 6.85
N LEU A 8 -25.55 18.48 5.61
CA LEU A 8 -24.13 18.40 5.31
C LEU A 8 -23.28 19.43 6.07
N GLU A 9 -23.76 20.66 6.22
CA GLU A 9 -23.06 21.73 6.97
C GLU A 9 -22.96 21.41 8.44
N GLN A 10 -24.04 20.93 9.04
CA GLN A 10 -24.06 20.48 10.43
C GLN A 10 -23.12 19.29 10.65
N ALA A 11 -23.02 18.36 9.68
CA ALA A 11 -22.08 17.25 9.76
C ALA A 11 -20.63 17.71 9.73
N PHE A 12 -20.28 18.69 8.90
CA PHE A 12 -18.94 19.29 8.90
C PHE A 12 -18.66 20.08 10.20
N ALA A 13 -19.64 20.80 10.73
CA ALA A 13 -19.52 21.51 12.01
C ALA A 13 -19.33 20.57 13.21
N ALA A 14 -19.81 19.34 13.12
CA ALA A 14 -19.64 18.34 14.17
C ALA A 14 -18.24 17.67 14.16
N LEU A 15 -17.51 17.69 13.04
CA LEU A 15 -16.20 17.03 12.91
C LEU A 15 -15.16 17.44 13.96
N PRO A 16 -14.97 18.74 14.30
CA PRO A 16 -13.97 19.14 15.30
C PRO A 16 -14.17 18.52 16.68
N THR A 17 -15.42 18.25 17.06
CA THR A 17 -15.79 17.67 18.36
C THR A 17 -16.11 16.18 18.27
N TYR A 18 -16.07 15.59 17.08
CA TYR A 18 -16.37 14.17 16.88
C TYR A 18 -15.23 13.31 17.42
N ASP A 19 -15.57 12.36 18.31
CA ASP A 19 -14.59 11.45 18.90
C ASP A 19 -15.20 10.06 19.17
N ALA A 20 -14.39 9.16 19.72
CA ALA A 20 -14.80 7.80 20.07
C ALA A 20 -16.05 7.79 20.95
N GLY A 21 -17.03 6.94 20.58
CA GLY A 21 -18.32 6.86 21.25
C GLY A 21 -19.40 7.83 20.74
N ALA A 22 -19.04 8.83 19.92
CA ALA A 22 -20.02 9.70 19.29
C ALA A 22 -20.83 8.95 18.21
N SER A 23 -22.11 9.33 18.08
CA SER A 23 -23.00 8.70 17.10
C SER A 23 -22.52 8.94 15.67
N ARG A 24 -22.33 7.87 14.91
CA ARG A 24 -21.99 7.96 13.48
C ARG A 24 -23.07 8.65 12.65
N ALA A 25 -24.32 8.71 13.14
CA ALA A 25 -25.40 9.41 12.47
C ALA A 25 -25.07 10.89 12.20
N LEU A 26 -24.22 11.52 13.05
CA LEU A 26 -23.76 12.89 12.85
C LEU A 26 -22.98 13.08 11.54
N LEU A 27 -22.30 12.05 11.05
CA LEU A 27 -21.45 12.10 9.86
C LEU A 27 -22.10 11.48 8.62
N MET A 28 -23.30 10.89 8.74
CA MET A 28 -24.00 10.27 7.60
C MET A 28 -24.18 11.21 6.40
N PRO A 29 -24.48 12.51 6.55
CA PRO A 29 -24.60 13.41 5.40
C PRO A 29 -23.32 13.55 4.59
N ILE A 30 -22.14 13.41 5.23
CA ILE A 30 -20.86 13.38 4.52
C ILE A 30 -20.72 12.06 3.74
N ASP A 31 -21.11 10.93 4.34
CA ASP A 31 -21.11 9.64 3.65
C ASP A 31 -22.04 9.65 2.43
N ASP A 32 -23.20 10.29 2.53
CA ASP A 32 -24.16 10.44 1.44
C ASP A 32 -23.61 11.35 0.34
N ALA A 33 -23.00 12.48 0.71
CA ALA A 33 -22.36 13.40 -0.23
C ALA A 33 -21.21 12.73 -0.99
N VAL A 34 -20.40 11.91 -0.31
CA VAL A 34 -19.33 11.12 -0.96
C VAL A 34 -19.91 10.15 -1.99
N ARG A 35 -21.00 9.44 -1.66
CA ARG A 35 -21.66 8.54 -2.61
C ARG A 35 -22.24 9.29 -3.82
N ALA A 36 -22.91 10.41 -3.56
CA ALA A 36 -23.54 11.21 -4.60
C ALA A 36 -22.55 11.83 -5.59
N CYS A 37 -21.36 12.25 -5.10
CA CYS A 37 -20.38 12.93 -5.95
C CYS A 37 -19.50 12.00 -6.81
N LEU A 38 -19.61 10.67 -6.68
CA LEU A 38 -18.72 9.74 -7.41
C LEU A 38 -18.78 9.92 -8.93
N ASN A 39 -19.96 10.27 -9.47
CA ASN A 39 -20.17 10.47 -10.90
C ASN A 39 -20.27 11.96 -11.29
N ASP A 40 -20.04 12.88 -10.35
CA ASP A 40 -20.06 14.33 -10.57
C ASP A 40 -18.69 14.92 -10.20
N ALA A 41 -17.91 15.30 -11.20
CA ALA A 41 -16.56 15.81 -11.02
C ALA A 41 -16.52 17.18 -10.27
N SER A 42 -17.54 18.04 -10.45
CA SER A 42 -17.62 19.33 -9.75
C SER A 42 -17.92 19.13 -8.28
N ALA A 43 -19.00 18.41 -7.98
CA ALA A 43 -19.39 18.08 -6.60
C ALA A 43 -18.27 17.32 -5.85
N ARG A 44 -17.57 16.40 -6.53
CA ARG A 44 -16.41 15.69 -5.97
C ARG A 44 -15.29 16.65 -5.62
N THR A 45 -14.96 17.59 -6.49
CA THR A 45 -13.91 18.58 -6.26
C THR A 45 -14.24 19.49 -5.08
N GLU A 46 -15.46 19.97 -4.98
CA GLU A 46 -15.93 20.81 -3.87
C GLU A 46 -15.90 20.07 -2.53
N LEU A 47 -16.39 18.84 -2.52
CA LEU A 47 -16.37 18.00 -1.32
C LEU A 47 -14.95 17.65 -0.90
N GLU A 48 -14.06 17.30 -1.85
CA GLU A 48 -12.64 17.06 -1.60
C GLU A 48 -11.98 18.29 -0.98
N GLN A 49 -12.23 19.48 -1.53
CA GLN A 49 -11.68 20.74 -0.98
C GLN A 49 -12.09 20.94 0.46
N LYS A 50 -13.38 20.76 0.77
CA LYS A 50 -13.93 20.92 2.11
C LYS A 50 -13.34 19.92 3.10
N LEU A 51 -13.24 18.64 2.72
CA LEU A 51 -12.62 17.59 3.53
C LEU A 51 -11.12 17.86 3.77
N THR A 52 -10.41 18.27 2.74
CA THR A 52 -8.98 18.56 2.81
C THR A 52 -8.68 19.76 3.72
N ALA A 53 -9.46 20.84 3.61
CA ALA A 53 -9.36 22.00 4.49
C ALA A 53 -9.65 21.62 5.95
N THR A 54 -10.70 20.81 6.17
CA THR A 54 -11.10 20.35 7.50
C THR A 54 -10.02 19.44 8.12
N LEU A 55 -9.35 18.56 7.33
CA LEU A 55 -8.28 17.69 7.81
C LEU A 55 -7.12 18.46 8.45
N SER A 56 -6.86 19.67 7.98
CA SER A 56 -5.78 20.53 8.48
C SER A 56 -6.14 21.27 9.78
N SER A 57 -7.39 21.20 10.23
CA SER A 57 -7.83 21.85 11.47
C SER A 57 -7.56 20.98 12.71
N ALA A 58 -7.67 21.62 13.90
CA ALA A 58 -7.56 20.91 15.17
C ALA A 58 -8.81 20.03 15.38
N MET A 59 -8.62 18.71 15.52
CA MET A 59 -9.67 17.74 15.78
C MET A 59 -9.12 16.44 16.33
N SER A 60 -9.99 15.56 16.82
CA SER A 60 -9.63 14.25 17.31
C SER A 60 -8.97 13.38 16.20
N PRO A 61 -8.11 12.44 16.58
CA PRO A 61 -7.61 11.44 15.63
C PRO A 61 -8.73 10.64 14.95
N VAL A 62 -9.82 10.35 15.65
CA VAL A 62 -10.98 9.62 15.12
C VAL A 62 -11.63 10.39 13.96
N ALA A 63 -11.81 11.70 14.12
CA ALA A 63 -12.33 12.57 13.06
C ALA A 63 -11.37 12.66 11.85
N LYS A 64 -10.06 12.80 12.10
CA LYS A 64 -9.05 12.80 11.03
C LYS A 64 -9.00 11.49 10.27
N GLU A 65 -9.06 10.38 10.98
CA GLU A 65 -9.13 9.05 10.39
C GLU A 65 -10.38 8.86 9.52
N TYR A 66 -11.52 9.36 9.99
CA TYR A 66 -12.75 9.38 9.18
C TYR A 66 -12.56 10.16 7.88
N ILE A 67 -11.98 11.38 7.94
CA ILE A 67 -11.70 12.19 6.74
C ILE A 67 -10.72 11.46 5.80
N CYS A 68 -9.63 10.86 6.31
CA CYS A 68 -8.70 10.08 5.49
C CYS A 68 -9.42 8.97 4.71
N ARG A 69 -10.36 8.25 5.36
CA ARG A 69 -11.17 7.23 4.68
C ARG A 69 -12.05 7.81 3.56
N LYS A 70 -12.55 9.04 3.70
CA LYS A 70 -13.32 9.70 2.63
C LYS A 70 -12.42 10.14 1.49
N LEU A 71 -11.27 10.74 1.80
CA LEU A 71 -10.27 11.13 0.81
C LEU A 71 -9.67 9.93 0.06
N ALA A 72 -9.66 8.73 0.64
CA ALA A 72 -9.30 7.51 -0.08
C ALA A 72 -10.25 7.21 -1.26
N LEU A 73 -11.52 7.64 -1.16
CA LEU A 73 -12.55 7.40 -2.18
C LEU A 73 -12.59 8.49 -3.26
N ILE A 74 -12.42 9.76 -2.85
CA ILE A 74 -12.65 10.91 -3.75
C ILE A 74 -11.44 11.81 -3.91
N GLY A 75 -10.34 11.57 -3.18
CA GLY A 75 -9.16 12.41 -3.19
C GLY A 75 -8.41 12.42 -4.52
N SER A 76 -7.80 13.56 -4.79
CA SER A 76 -6.95 13.80 -5.94
C SER A 76 -5.55 14.25 -5.50
N ALA A 77 -4.75 14.78 -6.42
CA ALA A 77 -3.45 15.37 -6.12
C ALA A 77 -3.52 16.47 -5.03
N ARG A 78 -4.66 17.14 -4.89
CA ARG A 78 -4.89 18.19 -3.89
C ARG A 78 -4.85 17.65 -2.46
N SER A 79 -5.35 16.45 -2.23
CA SER A 79 -5.38 15.81 -0.91
C SER A 79 -4.02 15.24 -0.49
N VAL A 80 -3.06 15.11 -1.41
CA VAL A 80 -1.76 14.47 -1.13
C VAL A 80 -0.94 15.21 -0.07
N PRO A 81 -0.75 16.56 -0.13
CA PRO A 81 0.10 17.24 0.86
C PRO A 81 -0.40 17.09 2.30
N PRO A 82 -1.67 17.36 2.66
CA PRO A 82 -2.13 17.21 4.04
C PRO A 82 -2.15 15.75 4.52
N LEU A 83 -2.45 14.79 3.65
CA LEU A 83 -2.34 13.36 3.99
C LEU A 83 -0.89 12.95 4.25
N ALA A 84 0.05 13.46 3.45
CA ALA A 84 1.47 13.15 3.62
C ALA A 84 2.05 13.65 4.95
N GLN A 85 1.54 14.78 5.48
CA GLN A 85 1.93 15.29 6.80
C GLN A 85 1.57 14.32 7.94
N LEU A 86 0.55 13.50 7.75
CA LEU A 86 0.10 12.52 8.75
C LEU A 86 0.90 11.20 8.72
N LEU A 87 1.77 11.00 7.75
CA LEU A 87 2.54 9.75 7.64
C LEU A 87 3.50 9.51 8.82
N GLY A 88 3.95 10.57 9.49
CA GLY A 88 4.78 10.48 10.68
C GLY A 88 4.01 10.31 12.00
N ASP A 89 2.71 10.53 11.98
CA ASP A 89 1.87 10.40 13.16
C ASP A 89 1.58 8.93 13.49
N SER A 90 1.89 8.49 14.71
CA SER A 90 1.75 7.09 15.13
C SER A 90 0.32 6.59 15.15
N ARG A 91 -0.69 7.46 15.28
CA ARG A 91 -2.10 7.12 15.32
C ARG A 91 -2.77 7.22 13.95
N LEU A 92 -2.31 8.16 13.11
CA LEU A 92 -2.96 8.49 11.83
C LEU A 92 -2.24 7.93 10.61
N ASN A 93 -1.01 7.42 10.80
CA ASN A 93 -0.19 6.88 9.71
C ASN A 93 -0.95 5.92 8.80
N ASP A 94 -1.62 4.92 9.37
CA ASP A 94 -2.31 3.89 8.60
C ASP A 94 -3.48 4.46 7.79
N ALA A 95 -4.26 5.36 8.37
CA ALA A 95 -5.38 5.98 7.67
C ALA A 95 -4.89 6.89 6.53
N ALA A 96 -3.86 7.70 6.80
CA ALA A 96 -3.25 8.58 5.80
C ALA A 96 -2.59 7.78 4.67
N ARG A 97 -1.87 6.72 5.02
CA ARG A 97 -1.20 5.83 4.07
C ARG A 97 -2.20 5.13 3.15
N ASN A 98 -3.29 4.59 3.72
CA ASN A 98 -4.34 3.94 2.95
C ASN A 98 -5.02 4.92 1.98
N ALA A 99 -5.23 6.18 2.40
CA ALA A 99 -5.74 7.21 1.51
C ALA A 99 -4.75 7.54 0.37
N LEU A 100 -3.47 7.73 0.71
CA LEU A 100 -2.42 7.97 -0.28
C LEU A 100 -2.22 6.76 -1.22
N GLU A 101 -2.42 5.54 -0.75
CA GLU A 101 -2.34 4.35 -1.57
C GLU A 101 -3.42 4.34 -2.67
N ALA A 102 -4.62 4.82 -2.38
CA ALA A 102 -5.72 4.92 -3.33
C ALA A 102 -5.59 6.08 -4.34
N ILE A 103 -4.88 7.17 -3.97
CA ILE A 103 -4.75 8.37 -4.82
C ILE A 103 -3.62 8.17 -5.86
N PRO A 104 -3.90 8.17 -7.18
CA PRO A 104 -2.87 7.94 -8.22
C PRO A 104 -1.65 8.85 -8.11
N ALA A 105 -1.84 10.13 -7.83
CA ALA A 105 -0.78 11.15 -7.75
C ALA A 105 0.13 11.02 -6.51
N ALA A 106 -0.19 10.14 -5.53
CA ALA A 106 0.48 10.12 -4.23
C ALA A 106 1.79 9.33 -4.19
N ALA A 107 2.17 8.60 -5.24
CA ALA A 107 3.35 7.75 -5.24
C ALA A 107 4.65 8.49 -4.82
N ALA A 108 4.82 9.73 -5.28
CA ALA A 108 5.99 10.54 -4.91
C ALA A 108 6.03 10.88 -3.40
N ALA A 109 4.88 11.08 -2.75
CA ALA A 109 4.80 11.32 -1.32
C ALA A 109 5.18 10.06 -0.53
N LEU A 110 4.69 8.89 -0.93
CA LEU A 110 5.08 7.61 -0.33
C LEU A 110 6.57 7.31 -0.51
N ARG A 111 7.15 7.58 -1.69
CA ARG A 111 8.61 7.45 -1.91
C ARG A 111 9.44 8.34 -1.00
N ARG A 112 9.03 9.59 -0.76
CA ARG A 112 9.71 10.45 0.23
C ARG A 112 9.66 9.86 1.63
N GLY A 113 8.58 9.19 2.00
CA GLY A 113 8.43 8.48 3.27
C GLY A 113 9.53 7.44 3.52
N LEU A 114 10.12 6.83 2.48
CA LEU A 114 11.20 5.85 2.66
C LEU A 114 12.44 6.42 3.38
N SER A 115 12.75 7.70 3.18
CA SER A 115 13.89 8.36 3.81
C SER A 115 13.51 9.19 5.05
N GLN A 116 12.27 9.65 5.14
CA GLN A 116 11.81 10.57 6.20
C GLN A 116 11.18 9.84 7.39
N LEU A 117 10.66 8.63 7.18
CA LEU A 117 10.02 7.84 8.22
C LEU A 117 10.97 6.81 8.82
N ALA A 118 10.63 6.31 10.01
CA ALA A 118 11.35 5.25 10.70
C ALA A 118 10.37 4.19 11.23
N GLY A 119 10.89 3.04 11.66
CA GLY A 119 10.11 1.98 12.31
C GLY A 119 8.84 1.58 11.53
N PRO A 120 7.71 1.38 12.23
CA PRO A 120 6.45 0.90 11.62
C PRO A 120 5.92 1.80 10.50
N GLN A 121 6.11 3.11 10.60
CA GLN A 121 5.65 4.07 9.59
C GLN A 121 6.42 3.90 8.27
N ARG A 122 7.74 3.68 8.34
CA ARG A 122 8.55 3.36 7.14
C ARG A 122 8.12 2.04 6.51
N ILE A 123 7.91 1.01 7.32
CA ILE A 123 7.42 -0.31 6.86
C ILE A 123 6.07 -0.13 6.14
N GLY A 124 5.16 0.66 6.71
CA GLY A 124 3.90 1.00 6.07
C GLY A 124 4.08 1.63 4.69
N ALA A 125 4.97 2.63 4.55
CA ALA A 125 5.25 3.27 3.26
C ALA A 125 5.85 2.29 2.24
N ILE A 126 6.76 1.40 2.65
CA ILE A 126 7.31 0.32 1.82
C ILE A 126 6.19 -0.58 1.31
N ASN A 127 5.30 -1.03 2.21
CA ASN A 127 4.18 -1.90 1.87
C ASN A 127 3.22 -1.26 0.86
N SER A 128 2.92 0.03 1.04
CA SER A 128 2.06 0.78 0.11
C SER A 128 2.69 0.93 -1.28
N LEU A 129 4.00 1.16 -1.37
CA LEU A 129 4.72 1.19 -2.66
C LEU A 129 4.69 -0.18 -3.35
N GLY A 130 4.81 -1.26 -2.58
CA GLY A 130 4.63 -2.62 -3.08
C GLY A 130 3.21 -2.88 -3.59
N ALA A 131 2.18 -2.51 -2.82
CA ALA A 131 0.77 -2.67 -3.20
C ALA A 131 0.43 -1.88 -4.47
N ARG A 132 0.95 -0.66 -4.60
CA ARG A 132 0.85 0.17 -5.80
C ARG A 132 1.69 -0.32 -6.97
N ARG A 133 2.57 -1.28 -6.77
CA ARG A 133 3.55 -1.75 -7.77
C ARG A 133 4.39 -0.60 -8.34
N ASP A 134 4.82 0.30 -7.46
CA ASP A 134 5.53 1.52 -7.83
C ASP A 134 6.95 1.20 -8.33
N ALA A 135 7.10 0.89 -9.61
CA ALA A 135 8.39 0.57 -10.22
C ALA A 135 9.48 1.65 -10.02
N PRO A 136 9.17 2.97 -9.99
CA PRO A 136 10.17 4.00 -9.68
C PRO A 136 10.80 3.89 -8.29
N SER A 137 10.17 3.21 -7.32
CA SER A 137 10.74 3.00 -5.98
C SER A 137 11.78 1.88 -5.90
N LEU A 138 11.96 1.09 -6.97
CA LEU A 138 12.77 -0.13 -6.97
C LEU A 138 14.18 0.08 -6.43
N SER A 139 14.89 1.11 -6.86
CA SER A 139 16.26 1.36 -6.42
C SER A 139 16.34 1.70 -4.93
N ALA A 140 15.37 2.47 -4.41
CA ALA A 140 15.29 2.80 -3.00
C ALA A 140 14.93 1.56 -2.15
N LEU A 141 14.02 0.72 -2.64
CA LEU A 141 13.67 -0.55 -1.98
C LEU A 141 14.84 -1.54 -1.99
N ALA A 142 15.59 -1.62 -3.08
CA ALA A 142 16.78 -2.46 -3.17
C ALA A 142 17.86 -2.06 -2.14
N ALA A 143 18.04 -0.76 -1.90
CA ALA A 143 18.94 -0.28 -0.85
C ALA A 143 18.51 -0.72 0.57
N LEU A 144 17.20 -0.83 0.82
CA LEU A 144 16.65 -1.26 2.11
C LEU A 144 16.79 -2.77 2.38
N LEU A 145 17.16 -3.58 1.39
CA LEU A 145 17.46 -5.01 1.60
C LEU A 145 18.63 -5.24 2.56
N ASN A 146 19.54 -4.26 2.66
CA ASN A 146 20.68 -4.30 3.57
C ASN A 146 20.42 -3.53 4.90
N SER A 147 19.16 -3.25 5.21
CA SER A 147 18.79 -2.61 6.47
C SER A 147 19.23 -3.48 7.67
N PRO A 148 19.78 -2.89 8.74
CA PRO A 148 20.04 -3.62 9.99
C PRO A 148 18.74 -4.05 10.69
N ASP A 149 17.61 -3.42 10.37
CA ASP A 149 16.28 -3.82 10.82
C ASP A 149 15.69 -4.86 9.86
N ASN A 150 15.60 -6.09 10.33
CA ASN A 150 15.07 -7.20 9.53
C ASN A 150 13.62 -6.97 9.07
N LEU A 151 12.79 -6.26 9.84
CA LEU A 151 11.41 -5.97 9.44
C LEU A 151 11.36 -5.00 8.25
N VAL A 152 12.27 -4.04 8.21
CA VAL A 152 12.42 -3.12 7.06
C VAL A 152 12.92 -3.89 5.83
N ALA A 153 13.94 -4.76 6.00
CA ALA A 153 14.46 -5.57 4.91
C ALA A 153 13.39 -6.54 4.37
N GLU A 154 12.64 -7.19 5.24
CA GLU A 154 11.53 -8.09 4.87
C GLU A 154 10.41 -7.36 4.12
N ALA A 155 10.02 -6.17 4.59
CA ALA A 155 9.04 -5.34 3.89
C ALA A 155 9.53 -4.95 2.49
N ALA A 156 10.81 -4.58 2.35
CA ALA A 156 11.42 -4.25 1.06
C ALA A 156 11.44 -5.45 0.11
N VAL A 157 11.79 -6.64 0.60
CA VAL A 157 11.72 -7.91 -0.14
C VAL A 157 10.29 -8.14 -0.65
N SER A 158 9.30 -8.08 0.24
CA SER A 158 7.89 -8.26 -0.11
C SER A 158 7.41 -7.24 -1.15
N ALA A 159 7.80 -5.97 -1.01
CA ALA A 159 7.46 -4.91 -1.96
C ALA A 159 8.05 -5.18 -3.35
N LEU A 160 9.32 -5.61 -3.43
CA LEU A 160 9.96 -6.00 -4.70
C LEU A 160 9.22 -7.16 -5.39
N GLY A 161 8.82 -8.19 -4.62
CA GLY A 161 8.00 -9.28 -5.14
C GLY A 161 6.68 -8.81 -5.74
N LYS A 162 5.99 -7.89 -5.03
CA LYS A 162 4.72 -7.29 -5.49
C LYS A 162 4.90 -6.37 -6.70
N ILE A 163 5.99 -5.64 -6.83
CA ILE A 163 6.31 -4.83 -8.02
C ILE A 163 6.43 -5.73 -9.24
N GLY A 164 7.12 -6.85 -9.15
CA GLY A 164 7.09 -7.91 -10.16
C GLY A 164 7.63 -7.52 -11.52
N THR A 165 8.64 -6.62 -11.60
CA THR A 165 9.32 -6.27 -12.84
C THR A 165 10.56 -7.14 -13.04
N ILE A 166 11.11 -7.17 -14.27
CA ILE A 166 12.38 -7.87 -14.57
C ILE A 166 13.49 -7.39 -13.63
N ARG A 167 13.61 -6.08 -13.41
CA ARG A 167 14.61 -5.53 -12.48
C ARG A 167 14.39 -5.95 -11.03
N ALA A 168 13.13 -6.10 -10.60
CA ALA A 168 12.82 -6.63 -9.28
C ALA A 168 13.24 -8.10 -9.16
N ALA A 169 13.01 -8.91 -10.19
CA ALA A 169 13.45 -10.30 -10.26
C ALA A 169 14.99 -10.41 -10.16
N ASP A 170 15.70 -9.64 -10.96
CA ASP A 170 17.16 -9.63 -10.93
C ASP A 170 17.70 -9.22 -9.55
N THR A 171 17.07 -8.24 -8.91
CA THR A 171 17.40 -7.80 -7.55
C THR A 171 17.17 -8.89 -6.52
N LEU A 172 16.02 -9.58 -6.55
CA LEU A 172 15.69 -10.65 -5.63
C LEU A 172 16.61 -11.87 -5.81
N LEU A 173 16.90 -12.26 -7.04
CA LEU A 173 17.83 -13.35 -7.34
C LEU A 173 19.25 -13.06 -6.84
N ALA A 174 19.73 -11.84 -7.02
CA ALA A 174 21.04 -11.41 -6.52
C ALA A 174 21.12 -11.32 -4.99
N TYR A 175 20.01 -10.98 -4.34
CA TYR A 175 19.93 -10.86 -2.89
C TYR A 175 19.75 -12.22 -2.18
N ARG A 176 19.00 -13.15 -2.79
CA ARG A 176 18.63 -14.45 -2.20
C ARG A 176 19.78 -15.20 -1.51
N PRO A 177 20.97 -15.40 -2.14
CA PRO A 177 22.06 -16.14 -1.50
C PRO A 177 22.69 -15.42 -0.30
N LYS A 178 22.49 -14.09 -0.19
CA LYS A 178 23.03 -13.23 0.86
C LYS A 178 22.04 -12.98 1.98
N ALA A 179 20.78 -13.40 1.81
CA ALA A 179 19.70 -13.12 2.75
C ALA A 179 19.99 -13.73 4.13
N PRO A 180 19.91 -12.94 5.20
CA PRO A 180 20.07 -13.46 6.55
C PRO A 180 18.97 -14.46 6.90
N PRO A 181 19.26 -15.46 7.77
CA PRO A 181 18.33 -16.54 8.09
C PRO A 181 16.89 -16.12 8.39
N PRO A 182 16.65 -15.05 9.20
CA PRO A 182 15.28 -14.68 9.57
C PRO A 182 14.38 -14.31 8.39
N ILE A 183 14.93 -13.78 7.28
CA ILE A 183 14.13 -13.30 6.15
C ILE A 183 14.22 -14.19 4.89
N ARG A 184 14.92 -15.32 4.96
CA ARG A 184 15.06 -16.23 3.80
C ARG A 184 13.74 -16.72 3.25
N LEU A 185 12.80 -17.03 4.14
CA LEU A 185 11.46 -17.46 3.72
C LEU A 185 10.72 -16.32 3.00
N ALA A 186 10.76 -15.11 3.54
CA ALA A 186 10.16 -13.95 2.89
C ALA A 186 10.77 -13.67 1.50
N VAL A 187 12.08 -13.90 1.33
CA VAL A 187 12.73 -13.80 0.00
C VAL A 187 12.21 -14.86 -0.95
N ALA A 188 12.02 -16.10 -0.49
CA ALA A 188 11.46 -17.16 -1.32
C ALA A 188 10.01 -16.83 -1.76
N ASP A 189 9.17 -16.36 -0.83
CA ASP A 189 7.80 -15.93 -1.12
C ASP A 189 7.77 -14.75 -2.09
N ALA A 190 8.66 -13.77 -1.93
CA ALA A 190 8.77 -12.63 -2.83
C ALA A 190 9.21 -13.07 -4.25
N CYS A 191 10.11 -14.04 -4.35
CA CYS A 191 10.51 -14.62 -5.64
C CYS A 191 9.32 -15.32 -6.31
N LEU A 192 8.51 -16.11 -5.58
CA LEU A 192 7.28 -16.71 -6.11
C LEU A 192 6.30 -15.65 -6.61
N CYS A 193 6.02 -14.64 -5.78
CA CYS A 193 5.12 -13.55 -6.15
C CYS A 193 5.60 -12.80 -7.40
N CYS A 194 6.91 -12.53 -7.49
CA CYS A 194 7.51 -11.89 -8.66
C CYS A 194 7.42 -12.78 -9.91
N ALA A 195 7.67 -14.07 -9.78
CA ALA A 195 7.57 -15.03 -10.87
C ALA A 195 6.15 -15.15 -11.41
N ASP A 196 5.14 -15.24 -10.53
CA ASP A 196 3.72 -15.26 -10.93
C ASP A 196 3.34 -14.01 -11.72
N ARG A 197 3.83 -12.83 -11.30
CA ARG A 197 3.58 -11.58 -12.01
C ARG A 197 4.25 -11.51 -13.37
N LEU A 198 5.49 -11.96 -13.47
CA LEU A 198 6.23 -12.01 -14.73
C LEU A 198 5.59 -13.00 -15.70
N SER A 199 5.12 -14.15 -15.19
CA SER A 199 4.34 -15.11 -15.96
C SER A 199 3.08 -14.47 -16.54
N ALA A 200 2.31 -13.77 -15.71
CA ALA A 200 1.10 -13.06 -16.13
C ALA A 200 1.40 -11.89 -17.10
N ALA A 201 2.59 -11.32 -17.05
CA ALA A 201 3.07 -10.27 -17.94
C ALA A 201 3.75 -10.80 -19.22
N ALA A 202 3.58 -12.11 -19.54
CA ALA A 202 4.19 -12.78 -20.67
C ALA A 202 5.74 -12.66 -20.72
N GLN A 203 6.37 -12.79 -19.55
CA GLN A 203 7.83 -12.83 -19.39
C GLN A 203 8.28 -14.23 -18.87
N PRO A 204 8.03 -15.32 -19.63
CA PRO A 204 8.21 -16.69 -19.14
C PRO A 204 9.64 -17.02 -18.78
N THR A 205 10.62 -16.53 -19.52
CA THR A 205 12.04 -16.81 -19.26
C THR A 205 12.49 -16.28 -17.90
N LYS A 206 12.06 -15.06 -17.52
CA LYS A 206 12.41 -14.48 -16.23
C LYS A 206 11.60 -15.12 -15.08
N ALA A 207 10.35 -15.49 -15.34
CA ALA A 207 9.53 -16.24 -14.39
C ALA A 207 10.15 -17.61 -14.10
N ALA A 208 10.57 -18.34 -15.15
CA ALA A 208 11.24 -19.63 -15.02
C ALA A 208 12.48 -19.56 -14.14
N ALA A 209 13.37 -18.59 -14.38
CA ALA A 209 14.59 -18.40 -13.59
C ALA A 209 14.31 -18.24 -12.07
N LEU A 210 13.24 -17.52 -11.71
CA LEU A 210 12.84 -17.36 -10.32
C LEU A 210 12.29 -18.68 -9.73
N TYR A 211 11.44 -19.38 -10.47
CA TYR A 211 10.90 -20.68 -10.01
C TYR A 211 12.03 -21.73 -9.88
N GLU A 212 12.91 -21.83 -10.87
CA GLU A 212 14.04 -22.79 -10.85
C GLU A 212 14.92 -22.56 -9.62
N ALA A 213 15.22 -21.30 -9.28
CA ALA A 213 15.98 -20.95 -8.11
C ALA A 213 15.33 -21.42 -6.78
N LEU A 214 14.03 -21.78 -6.78
CA LEU A 214 13.28 -22.20 -5.62
C LEU A 214 13.00 -23.72 -5.58
N THR A 215 13.49 -24.50 -6.53
CA THR A 215 13.30 -25.95 -6.56
C THR A 215 14.28 -26.73 -5.69
N ASP A 216 15.32 -26.07 -5.17
CA ASP A 216 16.37 -26.65 -4.33
C ASP A 216 15.79 -27.33 -3.08
N SER A 217 16.40 -28.47 -2.68
CA SER A 217 16.03 -29.25 -1.49
C SER A 217 16.12 -28.45 -0.18
N GLN A 218 16.91 -27.41 -0.14
CA GLN A 218 17.05 -26.51 1.02
C GLN A 218 15.82 -25.61 1.24
N GLN A 219 14.94 -25.49 0.23
CA GLN A 219 13.72 -24.72 0.38
C GLN A 219 12.63 -25.54 1.11
N PRO A 220 11.74 -24.88 1.87
CA PRO A 220 10.56 -25.52 2.43
C PRO A 220 9.71 -26.23 1.36
N ASN A 221 9.06 -27.32 1.74
CA ASN A 221 8.32 -28.16 0.77
C ASN A 221 7.24 -27.38 0.01
N HIS A 222 6.51 -26.49 0.69
CA HIS A 222 5.47 -25.66 0.06
C HIS A 222 6.04 -24.70 -0.99
N ILE A 223 7.22 -24.12 -0.75
CA ILE A 223 7.93 -23.25 -1.71
C ILE A 223 8.32 -24.05 -2.95
N ARG A 224 8.95 -25.23 -2.75
CA ARG A 224 9.36 -26.10 -3.86
C ARG A 224 8.18 -26.54 -4.70
N LEU A 225 7.07 -26.89 -4.04
CA LEU A 225 5.85 -27.34 -4.74
C LEU A 225 5.26 -26.20 -5.57
N ALA A 226 5.13 -24.99 -5.00
CA ALA A 226 4.66 -23.82 -5.71
C ALA A 226 5.55 -23.47 -6.93
N ALA A 227 6.87 -23.52 -6.75
CA ALA A 227 7.82 -23.28 -7.84
C ALA A 227 7.67 -24.32 -8.98
N LYS A 228 7.56 -25.61 -8.66
CA LYS A 228 7.33 -26.66 -9.66
C LYS A 228 6.00 -26.47 -10.39
N GLN A 229 4.95 -26.10 -9.69
CA GLN A 229 3.64 -25.80 -10.30
C GLN A 229 3.72 -24.57 -11.22
N GLY A 230 4.47 -23.53 -10.83
CA GLY A 230 4.74 -22.36 -11.66
C GLY A 230 5.45 -22.73 -12.96
N LEU A 231 6.53 -23.53 -12.89
CA LEU A 231 7.25 -24.03 -14.06
C LEU A 231 6.35 -24.86 -15.00
N ALA A 232 5.54 -25.75 -14.44
CA ALA A 232 4.63 -26.57 -15.25
C ALA A 232 3.59 -25.72 -16.01
N LYS A 233 3.15 -24.58 -15.43
CA LYS A 233 2.23 -23.65 -16.11
C LYS A 233 2.90 -22.90 -17.26
N LEU A 234 4.21 -22.63 -17.17
CA LEU A 234 4.94 -21.97 -18.24
C LEU A 234 5.17 -22.87 -19.47
N HIS A 235 5.17 -24.21 -19.27
CA HIS A 235 5.39 -25.20 -20.31
C HIS A 235 4.22 -26.22 -20.35
N PRO A 236 3.02 -25.82 -20.80
CA PRO A 236 1.83 -26.70 -20.75
C PRO A 236 1.94 -27.97 -21.60
N GLY A 237 2.99 -28.10 -22.44
CA GLY A 237 3.26 -29.30 -23.26
C GLY A 237 4.24 -30.32 -22.66
N SER A 238 4.86 -30.00 -21.51
CA SER A 238 5.86 -30.87 -20.86
C SER A 238 5.24 -31.62 -19.68
N ARG A 239 4.16 -32.39 -19.91
CA ARG A 239 3.74 -33.38 -18.92
C ARG A 239 4.69 -34.59 -18.99
N PRO A 240 5.23 -35.04 -17.82
CA PRO A 240 6.01 -36.25 -17.75
C PRO A 240 5.19 -37.48 -18.13
#